data_0dd339e3f57e320dbec325145f659190
#
_entry.id   0dd339e3f57e320dbec325145f659190
#
_cell.length_a   1.000
_cell.length_b   1.000
_cell.length_c   1.000
_cell.angle_alpha   90.00
_cell.angle_beta   90.00
_cell.angle_gamma   90.00
#
_symmetry.space_group_name_H-M   'P 1'
#
loop_
_entity.id
_entity.type
_entity.pdbx_description
1 polymer ?
#
loop_
_entity_poly.entity_id
_entity_poly.type
_entity_poly.pdbx_seq_one_letter_code
_entity_poly.pdbx_strand_id
1 'polypeptide(L)'
;MNKTVGVVIPIYNVEKYLKECLDSVINQTYKNLQVILVNDGSTDENSFNIAKEYTLKDERFILFDKKNGGLSSARNVGIEYFSGEYILKNKTQILETNSLIEFNIEGNNPYEIYTVYKSYKAFHTTKDLADFIYPSIDYIIFLDSDDYWELDCIEECAKRMNGVDVVWFNSNLILDGVNKTEYRTRMSWSGYDNYLECVISREDWMQHHLKNKITAFWFGWEGMIKFEFLQKINLRFTNGMLFEDNFFGIALFCQLNYIYILPKKIHNYRIRPNSILTNQQTKNLNVKYHYDASWVQVCIDLANFAKQQNNAYFYNFFKKAGFINHYYYHHDGSNLIYYSKDPLN
;
A
#
# COMPACT_ATOMS: atom_id res chain seq x y z
N MET A 1 -18.77 19.27 1.94
CA MET A 1 -18.95 18.04 2.74
C MET A 1 -17.55 17.59 3.17
N ASN A 2 -17.42 17.13 4.41
CA ASN A 2 -16.14 16.65 4.91
C ASN A 2 -15.88 15.26 4.28
N LYS A 3 -14.82 15.12 3.48
CA LYS A 3 -14.50 13.88 2.75
C LYS A 3 -14.01 12.80 3.72
N THR A 4 -14.34 11.54 3.48
CA THR A 4 -13.88 10.42 4.30
C THR A 4 -12.61 9.80 3.70
N VAL A 5 -11.59 9.58 4.54
CA VAL A 5 -10.32 8.96 4.13
C VAL A 5 -10.21 7.55 4.72
N GLY A 6 -10.07 6.56 3.85
CA GLY A 6 -9.72 5.19 4.22
C GLY A 6 -8.20 5.05 4.38
N VAL A 7 -7.78 4.55 5.53
CA VAL A 7 -6.38 4.27 5.86
C VAL A 7 -6.19 2.76 5.93
N VAL A 8 -5.19 2.22 5.23
CA VAL A 8 -4.87 0.79 5.24
C VAL A 8 -3.48 0.58 5.85
N ILE A 9 -3.40 -0.23 6.91
CA ILE A 9 -2.16 -0.51 7.65
C ILE A 9 -1.92 -2.01 7.69
N PRO A 10 -1.03 -2.56 6.84
CA PRO A 10 -0.58 -3.94 6.91
C PRO A 10 0.33 -4.14 8.13
N ILE A 11 0.16 -5.25 8.86
CA ILE A 11 0.88 -5.55 10.09
C ILE A 11 1.50 -6.95 9.98
N TYR A 12 2.83 -7.03 10.11
CA TYR A 12 3.54 -8.30 10.21
C TYR A 12 4.84 -8.16 11.01
N ASN A 13 4.89 -8.72 12.22
CA ASN A 13 6.08 -8.75 13.10
C ASN A 13 6.72 -7.36 13.31
N VAL A 14 5.95 -6.41 13.83
CA VAL A 14 6.33 -4.99 14.00
C VAL A 14 6.03 -4.45 15.40
N GLU A 15 5.96 -5.32 16.41
CA GLU A 15 5.58 -4.96 17.79
C GLU A 15 6.35 -3.76 18.34
N LYS A 16 7.62 -3.60 17.97
CA LYS A 16 8.49 -2.50 18.39
C LYS A 16 8.02 -1.14 17.89
N TYR A 17 7.40 -1.08 16.71
CA TYR A 17 7.11 0.15 15.96
C TYR A 17 5.63 0.48 15.89
N LEU A 18 4.79 -0.53 16.01
CA LEU A 18 3.36 -0.45 15.73
C LEU A 18 2.63 0.61 16.56
N LYS A 19 2.99 0.80 17.83
CA LYS A 19 2.36 1.82 18.69
C LYS A 19 2.61 3.23 18.15
N GLU A 20 3.84 3.56 17.75
CA GLU A 20 4.19 4.86 17.17
C GLU A 20 3.43 5.11 15.86
N CYS A 21 3.36 4.10 15.00
CA CYS A 21 2.57 4.13 13.78
C CYS A 21 1.09 4.46 14.07
N LEU A 22 0.44 3.68 14.94
CA LEU A 22 -0.98 3.84 15.24
C LEU A 22 -1.29 5.13 16.01
N ASP A 23 -0.40 5.58 16.89
CA ASP A 23 -0.52 6.88 17.57
C ASP A 23 -0.47 8.03 16.56
N SER A 24 0.34 7.96 15.52
CA SER A 24 0.39 8.96 14.46
C SER A 24 -0.92 9.06 13.68
N VAL A 25 -1.66 7.95 13.55
CA VAL A 25 -2.97 7.90 12.87
C VAL A 25 -4.10 8.39 13.76
N ILE A 26 -4.17 7.95 15.02
CA ILE A 26 -5.20 8.38 15.98
C ILE A 26 -5.16 9.90 16.18
N ASN A 27 -3.96 10.46 16.24
CA ASN A 27 -3.73 11.87 16.55
C ASN A 27 -3.77 12.80 15.32
N GLN A 28 -4.04 12.28 14.10
CA GLN A 28 -4.19 13.14 12.92
C GLN A 28 -5.15 14.31 13.18
N THR A 29 -4.81 15.49 12.67
CA THR A 29 -5.68 16.69 12.74
C THR A 29 -6.98 16.46 11.98
N TYR A 30 -6.93 15.75 10.86
CA TYR A 30 -8.10 15.33 10.08
C TYR A 30 -8.81 14.16 10.76
N LYS A 31 -10.08 14.34 11.16
CA LYS A 31 -10.78 13.36 12.01
C LYS A 31 -11.68 12.38 11.25
N ASN A 32 -12.10 12.72 10.03
CA ASN A 32 -13.01 11.86 9.26
C ASN A 32 -12.26 10.72 8.57
N LEU A 33 -11.82 9.75 9.37
CA LEU A 33 -11.03 8.59 8.97
C LEU A 33 -11.80 7.30 9.19
N GLN A 34 -11.54 6.32 8.33
CA GLN A 34 -11.85 4.91 8.53
C GLN A 34 -10.54 4.12 8.39
N VAL A 35 -10.15 3.39 9.43
CA VAL A 35 -8.82 2.76 9.51
C VAL A 35 -8.98 1.25 9.54
N ILE A 36 -8.39 0.58 8.56
CA ILE A 36 -8.29 -0.88 8.54
C ILE A 36 -6.88 -1.32 8.90
N LEU A 37 -6.78 -2.13 9.94
CA LEU A 37 -5.58 -2.86 10.33
C LEU A 37 -5.67 -4.26 9.75
N VAL A 38 -4.61 -4.73 9.11
CA VAL A 38 -4.57 -6.09 8.56
C VAL A 38 -3.39 -6.84 9.16
N ASN A 39 -3.65 -7.68 10.16
CA ASN A 39 -2.66 -8.59 10.71
C ASN A 39 -2.44 -9.73 9.72
N ASP A 40 -1.30 -9.73 9.06
CA ASP A 40 -0.91 -10.72 8.04
C ASP A 40 -0.21 -11.93 8.68
N GLY A 41 -0.83 -12.51 9.70
CA GLY A 41 -0.32 -13.70 10.38
C GLY A 41 0.96 -13.43 11.16
N SER A 42 1.04 -12.34 11.92
CA SER A 42 2.19 -12.05 12.79
C SER A 42 2.49 -13.20 13.75
N THR A 43 3.77 -13.49 13.92
CA THR A 43 4.29 -14.56 14.79
C THR A 43 5.09 -14.02 15.97
N ASP A 44 5.29 -12.69 16.04
CA ASP A 44 5.81 -12.03 17.23
C ASP A 44 4.77 -12.01 18.35
N GLU A 45 5.19 -11.64 19.55
CA GLU A 45 4.38 -11.77 20.76
C GLU A 45 3.25 -10.75 20.83
N ASN A 46 3.44 -9.53 20.28
CA ASN A 46 2.60 -8.40 20.60
C ASN A 46 1.94 -7.67 19.43
N SER A 47 2.39 -7.82 18.17
CA SER A 47 1.81 -7.07 17.04
C SER A 47 0.29 -7.20 16.95
N PHE A 48 -0.22 -8.43 17.05
CA PHE A 48 -1.66 -8.68 17.01
C PHE A 48 -2.40 -8.08 18.22
N ASN A 49 -1.82 -8.22 19.43
CA ASN A 49 -2.42 -7.69 20.66
C ASN A 49 -2.49 -6.16 20.66
N ILE A 50 -1.43 -5.49 20.18
CA ILE A 50 -1.42 -4.04 20.00
C ILE A 50 -2.52 -3.60 19.02
N ALA A 51 -2.66 -4.29 17.88
CA ALA A 51 -3.71 -4.00 16.91
C ALA A 51 -5.12 -4.13 17.52
N LYS A 52 -5.38 -5.18 18.34
CA LYS A 52 -6.63 -5.35 19.08
C LYS A 52 -6.87 -4.23 20.09
N GLU A 53 -5.85 -3.83 20.84
CA GLU A 53 -5.93 -2.71 21.80
C GLU A 53 -6.39 -1.41 21.12
N TYR A 54 -5.77 -1.05 19.98
CA TYR A 54 -6.14 0.14 19.25
C TYR A 54 -7.53 0.05 18.61
N THR A 55 -7.92 -1.12 18.12
CA THR A 55 -9.28 -1.36 17.62
C THR A 55 -10.34 -1.20 18.70
N LEU A 56 -10.04 -1.61 19.94
CA LEU A 56 -10.94 -1.40 21.08
C LEU A 56 -11.00 0.07 21.51
N LYS A 57 -9.87 0.78 21.43
CA LYS A 57 -9.70 2.15 21.89
C LYS A 57 -10.43 3.17 21.01
N ASP A 58 -10.45 2.96 19.70
CA ASP A 58 -10.99 3.92 18.74
C ASP A 58 -11.94 3.25 17.75
N GLU A 59 -13.19 3.71 17.71
CA GLU A 59 -14.26 3.16 16.87
C GLU A 59 -14.03 3.30 15.36
N ARG A 60 -13.10 4.17 14.94
CA ARG A 60 -12.72 4.32 13.54
C ARG A 60 -11.93 3.11 13.01
N PHE A 61 -11.36 2.29 13.91
CA PHE A 61 -10.52 1.14 13.56
C PHE A 61 -11.35 -0.13 13.37
N ILE A 62 -10.93 -0.95 12.41
CA ILE A 62 -11.34 -2.33 12.20
C ILE A 62 -10.09 -3.18 11.96
N LEU A 63 -10.02 -4.38 12.54
CA LEU A 63 -8.88 -5.28 12.45
C LEU A 63 -9.27 -6.55 11.73
N PHE A 64 -8.56 -6.88 10.67
CA PHE A 64 -8.60 -8.16 9.98
C PHE A 64 -7.41 -9.01 10.40
N ASP A 65 -7.70 -10.22 10.91
CA ASP A 65 -6.71 -11.23 11.24
C ASP A 65 -6.75 -12.33 10.18
N LYS A 66 -5.63 -12.56 9.48
CA LYS A 66 -5.56 -13.48 8.34
C LYS A 66 -4.29 -14.32 8.35
N LYS A 67 -4.31 -15.39 7.57
CA LYS A 67 -3.10 -16.15 7.24
C LYS A 67 -2.10 -15.26 6.51
N ASN A 68 -0.81 -15.46 6.80
CA ASN A 68 0.24 -14.72 6.11
C ASN A 68 0.18 -14.97 4.59
N GLY A 69 0.06 -13.90 3.83
CA GLY A 69 0.02 -13.89 2.37
C GLY A 69 0.88 -12.78 1.75
N GLY A 70 1.63 -12.07 2.61
CA GLY A 70 2.53 -10.97 2.22
C GLY A 70 1.85 -9.62 2.11
N LEU A 71 2.68 -8.57 2.00
CA LEU A 71 2.30 -7.17 2.05
C LEU A 71 1.21 -6.80 1.04
N SER A 72 1.31 -7.29 -0.21
CA SER A 72 0.31 -7.09 -1.26
C SER A 72 -1.07 -7.57 -0.84
N SER A 73 -1.14 -8.78 -0.28
CA SER A 73 -2.41 -9.38 0.14
C SER A 73 -3.07 -8.59 1.27
N ALA A 74 -2.27 -8.06 2.21
CA ALA A 74 -2.76 -7.24 3.30
C ALA A 74 -3.29 -5.88 2.81
N ARG A 75 -2.59 -5.23 1.87
CA ARG A 75 -3.08 -3.98 1.26
C ARG A 75 -4.35 -4.21 0.43
N ASN A 76 -4.43 -5.33 -0.31
CA ASN A 76 -5.62 -5.68 -1.09
C ASN A 76 -6.85 -5.92 -0.20
N VAL A 77 -6.70 -6.58 0.95
CA VAL A 77 -7.80 -6.71 1.94
C VAL A 77 -8.40 -5.36 2.29
N GLY A 78 -7.57 -4.32 2.47
CA GLY A 78 -8.05 -2.96 2.72
C GLY A 78 -8.83 -2.37 1.55
N ILE A 79 -8.33 -2.52 0.31
CA ILE A 79 -9.04 -2.05 -0.90
C ILE A 79 -10.39 -2.76 -1.04
N GLU A 80 -10.41 -4.08 -0.89
CA GLU A 80 -11.60 -4.91 -1.05
C GLU A 80 -12.64 -4.65 0.05
N TYR A 81 -12.20 -4.41 1.30
CA TYR A 81 -13.11 -4.00 2.37
C TYR A 81 -13.82 -2.69 2.05
N PHE A 82 -13.09 -1.66 1.63
CA PHE A 82 -13.68 -0.37 1.26
C PHE A 82 -14.49 -0.44 -0.04
N SER A 83 -14.24 -1.43 -0.89
CA SER A 83 -15.06 -1.74 -2.08
C SER A 83 -16.32 -2.52 -1.76
N GLY A 84 -16.51 -2.97 -0.49
CA GLY A 84 -17.67 -3.75 -0.08
C GLY A 84 -17.67 -5.18 -0.61
N GLU A 85 -16.48 -5.76 -0.88
CA GLU A 85 -16.34 -7.10 -1.47
C GLU A 85 -16.51 -8.24 -0.44
N TYR A 86 -16.50 -7.92 0.89
CA TYR A 86 -16.70 -8.91 1.95
C TYR A 86 -18.12 -8.89 2.50
N ILE A 87 -18.60 -10.03 2.94
CA ILE A 87 -19.83 -10.14 3.73
C ILE A 87 -19.41 -10.51 5.16
N LEU A 88 -19.57 -9.56 6.09
CA LEU A 88 -19.23 -9.72 7.49
C LEU A 88 -20.42 -10.26 8.25
N LYS A 89 -20.28 -11.43 8.88
CA LYS A 89 -21.30 -12.07 9.69
C LYS A 89 -20.88 -12.05 11.17
N ASN A 90 -21.71 -11.39 12.00
CA ASN A 90 -21.47 -11.34 13.44
C ASN A 90 -21.45 -12.74 14.05
N LYS A 91 -20.43 -13.02 14.86
CA LYS A 91 -20.25 -14.27 15.59
C LYS A 91 -20.32 -14.07 17.12
N THR A 92 -20.28 -12.81 17.59
CA THR A 92 -20.33 -12.49 19.01
C THR A 92 -21.73 -12.67 19.56
N GLN A 93 -21.88 -13.50 20.58
CA GLN A 93 -23.18 -13.80 21.21
C GLN A 93 -23.47 -12.87 22.40
N ILE A 94 -22.44 -12.49 23.16
CA ILE A 94 -22.56 -11.67 24.36
C ILE A 94 -21.95 -10.29 24.05
N LEU A 95 -22.76 -9.25 24.22
CA LEU A 95 -22.36 -7.88 23.93
C LEU A 95 -22.01 -7.16 25.22
N GLU A 96 -20.77 -6.74 25.35
CA GLU A 96 -20.26 -5.95 26.46
C GLU A 96 -19.78 -4.59 25.99
N THR A 97 -20.03 -3.56 26.77
CA THR A 97 -19.78 -2.15 26.41
C THR A 97 -18.32 -1.80 26.10
N ASN A 98 -17.37 -2.60 26.57
CA ASN A 98 -15.93 -2.41 26.31
C ASN A 98 -15.30 -3.66 25.70
N SER A 99 -15.95 -4.26 24.72
CA SER A 99 -15.48 -5.46 24.04
C SER A 99 -15.26 -5.22 22.54
N LEU A 100 -14.57 -6.17 21.94
CA LEU A 100 -14.50 -6.31 20.48
C LEU A 100 -15.61 -7.22 20.00
N ILE A 101 -16.30 -6.80 18.97
CA ILE A 101 -17.23 -7.62 18.21
C ILE A 101 -16.44 -8.39 17.17
N GLU A 102 -16.68 -9.68 17.07
CA GLU A 102 -16.05 -10.58 16.12
C GLU A 102 -16.98 -10.89 14.95
N PHE A 103 -16.43 -10.89 13.75
CA PHE A 103 -17.13 -11.27 12.53
C PHE A 103 -16.34 -12.34 11.79
N ASN A 104 -17.05 -13.23 11.11
CA ASN A 104 -16.50 -14.11 10.09
C ASN A 104 -16.77 -13.52 8.69
N ILE A 105 -15.93 -13.89 7.73
CA ILE A 105 -16.21 -13.66 6.31
C ILE A 105 -17.16 -14.77 5.84
N GLU A 106 -18.28 -14.38 5.21
CA GLU A 106 -19.19 -15.29 4.52
C GLU A 106 -18.90 -15.28 3.01
N GLY A 107 -18.86 -16.45 2.39
CA GLY A 107 -18.61 -16.59 0.96
C GLY A 107 -17.12 -16.63 0.60
N ASN A 108 -16.73 -15.87 -0.44
CA ASN A 108 -15.35 -15.87 -0.96
C ASN A 108 -14.38 -15.22 0.03
N ASN A 109 -13.34 -15.96 0.40
CA ASN A 109 -12.30 -15.54 1.35
C ASN A 109 -10.90 -15.93 0.83
N PRO A 110 -10.41 -15.28 -0.25
CA PRO A 110 -9.19 -15.71 -0.93
C PRO A 110 -7.93 -15.50 -0.10
N TYR A 111 -7.99 -14.67 0.96
CA TYR A 111 -6.85 -14.38 1.82
C TYR A 111 -6.87 -15.16 3.14
N GLU A 112 -7.76 -16.13 3.29
CA GLU A 112 -7.89 -16.92 4.52
C GLU A 112 -7.99 -16.01 5.77
N ILE A 113 -8.95 -15.06 5.76
CA ILE A 113 -9.24 -14.18 6.90
C ILE A 113 -9.92 -15.05 7.97
N TYR A 114 -9.34 -15.10 9.17
CA TYR A 114 -9.84 -15.92 10.28
C TYR A 114 -10.94 -15.22 11.06
N THR A 115 -10.72 -13.94 11.38
CA THR A 115 -11.67 -13.14 12.16
C THR A 115 -11.47 -11.66 11.88
N VAL A 116 -12.57 -10.91 11.88
CA VAL A 116 -12.57 -9.46 11.81
C VAL A 116 -13.06 -8.90 13.15
N TYR A 117 -12.36 -7.90 13.69
CA TYR A 117 -12.65 -7.30 14.99
C TYR A 117 -13.02 -5.83 14.82
N LYS A 118 -14.06 -5.39 15.52
CA LYS A 118 -14.44 -3.99 15.62
C LYS A 118 -14.93 -3.66 17.02
N SER A 119 -14.63 -2.44 17.50
CA SER A 119 -15.14 -2.02 18.81
C SER A 119 -16.66 -2.02 18.86
N TYR A 120 -17.24 -2.51 19.96
CA TYR A 120 -18.68 -2.39 20.23
C TYR A 120 -19.17 -0.93 20.15
N LYS A 121 -18.32 0.03 20.52
CA LYS A 121 -18.63 1.47 20.46
C LYS A 121 -19.02 1.99 19.07
N ALA A 122 -18.62 1.27 18.01
CA ALA A 122 -18.97 1.62 16.63
C ALA A 122 -20.42 1.29 16.26
N PHE A 123 -21.16 0.59 17.16
CA PHE A 123 -22.53 0.16 16.91
C PHE A 123 -23.49 0.85 17.89
N HIS A 124 -24.49 1.54 17.36
CA HIS A 124 -25.46 2.29 18.16
C HIS A 124 -26.69 1.45 18.48
N THR A 125 -26.97 0.43 17.67
CA THR A 125 -28.13 -0.47 17.84
C THR A 125 -27.75 -1.92 17.57
N THR A 126 -28.56 -2.85 18.07
CA THR A 126 -28.44 -4.30 17.73
C THR A 126 -28.68 -4.55 16.23
N LYS A 127 -29.41 -3.67 15.56
CA LYS A 127 -29.64 -3.77 14.12
C LYS A 127 -28.36 -3.47 13.33
N ASP A 128 -27.54 -2.51 13.80
CA ASP A 128 -26.25 -2.19 13.15
C ASP A 128 -25.26 -3.37 13.21
N LEU A 129 -25.43 -4.27 14.18
CA LEU A 129 -24.65 -5.50 14.29
C LEU A 129 -25.13 -6.59 13.33
N ALA A 130 -26.43 -6.62 13.01
CA ALA A 130 -26.99 -7.59 12.08
C ALA A 130 -26.76 -7.17 10.62
N ASP A 131 -26.87 -5.87 10.35
CA ASP A 131 -26.75 -5.25 9.03
C ASP A 131 -25.47 -4.41 9.00
N PHE A 132 -24.28 -5.06 8.92
CA PHE A 132 -23.00 -4.34 8.90
C PHE A 132 -22.94 -3.37 7.73
N ILE A 133 -22.85 -2.08 8.02
CA ILE A 133 -22.76 -1.03 7.01
C ILE A 133 -21.28 -0.71 6.75
N TYR A 134 -20.85 -0.92 5.51
CA TYR A 134 -19.49 -0.57 5.08
C TYR A 134 -19.35 0.94 4.99
N PRO A 135 -18.23 1.50 5.49
CA PRO A 135 -17.97 2.91 5.36
C PRO A 135 -17.72 3.26 3.89
N SER A 136 -18.39 4.29 3.40
CA SER A 136 -18.04 4.91 2.11
C SER A 136 -16.86 5.84 2.32
N ILE A 137 -15.82 5.69 1.51
CA ILE A 137 -14.65 6.55 1.52
C ILE A 137 -14.49 7.30 0.19
N ASP A 138 -13.96 8.52 0.26
CA ASP A 138 -13.65 9.33 -0.92
C ASP A 138 -12.19 9.12 -1.38
N TYR A 139 -11.30 8.93 -0.43
CA TYR A 139 -9.86 8.77 -0.67
C TYR A 139 -9.31 7.58 0.09
N ILE A 140 -8.25 6.96 -0.44
CA ILE A 140 -7.52 5.89 0.22
C ILE A 140 -6.03 6.24 0.33
N ILE A 141 -5.41 5.84 1.43
CA ILE A 141 -3.98 6.02 1.70
C ILE A 141 -3.46 4.80 2.46
N PHE A 142 -2.21 4.42 2.21
CA PHE A 142 -1.54 3.29 2.85
C PHE A 142 -0.44 3.79 3.78
N LEU A 143 -0.22 3.09 4.88
CA LEU A 143 0.87 3.34 5.81
C LEU A 143 1.50 2.02 6.22
N ASP A 144 2.79 1.88 6.01
CA ASP A 144 3.53 0.71 6.49
C ASP A 144 3.71 0.80 8.02
N SER A 145 3.52 -0.31 8.71
CA SER A 145 3.35 -0.32 10.17
C SER A 145 4.64 -0.11 10.99
N ASP A 146 5.78 0.01 10.33
CA ASP A 146 7.05 0.45 10.92
C ASP A 146 7.37 1.94 10.65
N ASP A 147 6.50 2.63 9.91
CA ASP A 147 6.56 4.06 9.61
C ASP A 147 5.54 4.86 10.43
N TYR A 148 5.57 6.18 10.31
CA TYR A 148 4.60 7.07 10.95
C TYR A 148 4.44 8.39 10.20
N TRP A 149 3.30 9.05 10.40
CA TRP A 149 2.98 10.33 9.76
C TRP A 149 3.18 11.53 10.69
N GLU A 150 3.44 12.71 10.09
CA GLU A 150 3.22 13.98 10.75
C GLU A 150 1.73 14.17 11.04
N LEU A 151 1.39 14.94 12.08
CA LEU A 151 0.00 15.05 12.56
C LEU A 151 -0.96 15.68 11.55
N ASP A 152 -0.46 16.44 10.60
CA ASP A 152 -1.23 17.11 9.55
C ASP A 152 -1.19 16.40 8.20
N CYS A 153 -0.63 15.19 8.13
CA CYS A 153 -0.43 14.45 6.86
C CYS A 153 -1.73 14.30 6.06
N ILE A 154 -2.76 13.75 6.69
CA ILE A 154 -4.06 13.53 6.01
C ILE A 154 -4.71 14.86 5.61
N GLU A 155 -4.66 15.87 6.47
CA GLU A 155 -5.22 17.19 6.20
C GLU A 155 -4.52 17.87 5.01
N GLU A 156 -3.18 17.80 4.97
CA GLU A 156 -2.38 18.34 3.87
C GLU A 156 -2.71 17.68 2.53
N CYS A 157 -2.96 16.36 2.54
CA CYS A 157 -3.39 15.66 1.34
C CYS A 157 -4.83 15.99 0.97
N ALA A 158 -5.78 15.88 1.92
CA ALA A 158 -7.22 15.99 1.63
C ALA A 158 -7.60 17.35 1.03
N LYS A 159 -7.00 18.44 1.50
CA LYS A 159 -7.27 19.79 0.95
C LYS A 159 -6.78 19.99 -0.49
N ARG A 160 -5.90 19.10 -1.00
CA ARG A 160 -5.31 19.16 -2.33
C ARG A 160 -5.91 18.16 -3.32
N MET A 161 -6.81 17.30 -2.89
CA MET A 161 -7.44 16.28 -3.76
C MET A 161 -8.46 16.83 -4.76
N ASN A 162 -8.75 18.14 -4.73
CA ASN A 162 -9.72 18.71 -5.66
C ASN A 162 -9.14 18.78 -7.09
N GLY A 163 -9.80 18.11 -8.03
CA GLY A 163 -9.42 18.13 -9.46
C GLY A 163 -8.24 17.21 -9.82
N VAL A 164 -7.73 16.40 -8.88
CA VAL A 164 -6.66 15.44 -9.12
C VAL A 164 -7.06 14.03 -8.71
N ASP A 165 -6.35 13.03 -9.23
CA ASP A 165 -6.58 11.62 -8.90
C ASP A 165 -5.66 11.13 -7.78
N VAL A 166 -4.50 11.79 -7.63
CA VAL A 166 -3.48 11.48 -6.61
C VAL A 166 -2.86 12.76 -6.06
N VAL A 167 -2.65 12.81 -4.75
CA VAL A 167 -1.70 13.72 -4.10
C VAL A 167 -0.49 12.90 -3.72
N TRP A 168 0.67 13.22 -4.26
CA TRP A 168 1.94 12.54 -4.00
C TRP A 168 2.85 13.42 -3.16
N PHE A 169 3.25 12.96 -1.99
CA PHE A 169 4.06 13.69 -1.03
C PHE A 169 5.46 13.08 -0.84
N ASN A 170 6.28 13.75 -0.04
CA ASN A 170 7.65 13.33 0.25
C ASN A 170 7.80 12.78 1.68
N SER A 171 8.92 12.08 1.92
CA SER A 171 9.23 11.44 3.20
C SER A 171 10.49 11.99 3.84
N ASN A 172 10.52 11.99 5.19
CA ASN A 172 11.76 12.01 5.95
C ASN A 172 12.32 10.59 6.03
N LEU A 173 13.64 10.44 6.09
CA LEU A 173 14.29 9.17 6.36
C LEU A 173 14.70 9.08 7.82
N ILE A 174 14.21 8.06 8.50
CA ILE A 174 14.54 7.74 9.89
C ILE A 174 15.45 6.50 9.89
N LEU A 175 16.68 6.65 10.35
CA LEU A 175 17.64 5.54 10.46
C LEU A 175 17.55 4.97 11.89
N ASP A 176 17.04 3.76 12.04
CA ASP A 176 16.90 3.07 13.33
C ASP A 176 17.82 1.85 13.38
N GLY A 177 18.92 1.97 14.13
CA GLY A 177 19.86 0.86 14.34
C GLY A 177 20.62 0.41 13.08
N VAL A 178 20.64 1.21 12.03
CA VAL A 178 21.41 0.96 10.80
C VAL A 178 22.50 2.02 10.63
N ASN A 179 23.63 1.63 10.05
CA ASN A 179 24.68 2.58 9.72
C ASN A 179 24.19 3.55 8.64
N LYS A 180 24.65 4.79 8.72
CA LYS A 180 24.33 5.85 7.77
C LYS A 180 24.81 5.44 6.38
N THR A 181 23.89 4.94 5.57
CA THR A 181 24.07 4.73 4.15
C THR A 181 23.48 5.94 3.41
N GLU A 182 23.90 6.18 2.17
CA GLU A 182 23.35 7.28 1.36
C GLU A 182 21.94 6.96 0.89
N TYR A 183 20.99 6.88 1.81
CA TYR A 183 19.57 6.81 1.45
C TYR A 183 19.08 8.21 1.09
N ARG A 184 18.43 8.31 -0.05
CA ARG A 184 17.69 9.50 -0.47
C ARG A 184 16.21 9.32 -0.17
N THR A 185 15.46 10.40 -0.10
CA THR A 185 14.00 10.32 -0.04
C THR A 185 13.47 9.62 -1.29
N ARG A 186 12.28 9.03 -1.23
CA ARG A 186 11.68 8.32 -2.36
C ARG A 186 11.43 9.27 -3.55
N MET A 187 10.92 10.46 -3.28
CA MET A 187 10.70 11.48 -4.31
C MET A 187 12.01 11.91 -4.99
N SER A 188 13.13 11.93 -4.23
CA SER A 188 14.49 12.15 -4.72
C SER A 188 14.92 11.14 -5.76
N TRP A 189 14.58 9.86 -5.54
CA TRP A 189 14.93 8.80 -6.47
C TRP A 189 14.19 8.91 -7.80
N SER A 190 13.00 9.50 -7.79
CA SER A 190 12.23 9.78 -9.01
C SER A 190 12.55 11.13 -9.66
N GLY A 191 13.47 11.91 -9.07
CA GLY A 191 13.91 13.20 -9.61
C GLY A 191 12.93 14.34 -9.36
N TYR A 192 11.99 14.18 -8.43
CA TYR A 192 10.98 15.20 -8.10
C TYR A 192 11.31 16.06 -6.88
N ASP A 193 12.47 15.90 -6.24
CA ASP A 193 12.85 16.65 -5.04
C ASP A 193 12.88 18.16 -5.20
N ASN A 194 13.21 18.62 -6.40
CA ASN A 194 13.33 20.04 -6.72
C ASN A 194 12.06 20.60 -7.36
N TYR A 195 10.99 19.80 -7.43
CA TYR A 195 9.73 20.32 -7.91
C TYR A 195 9.12 21.26 -6.89
N LEU A 196 8.67 22.40 -7.38
CA LEU A 196 7.76 23.25 -6.62
C LEU A 196 6.41 22.55 -6.52
N GLU A 197 5.67 22.89 -5.49
CA GLU A 197 4.30 22.43 -5.32
C GLU A 197 3.46 22.77 -6.54
N CYS A 198 2.96 21.77 -7.26
CA CYS A 198 2.26 21.95 -8.54
C CYS A 198 1.36 20.75 -8.87
N VAL A 199 0.49 20.97 -9.85
CA VAL A 199 -0.25 19.90 -10.52
C VAL A 199 0.44 19.58 -11.84
N ILE A 200 0.65 18.28 -12.10
CA ILE A 200 1.17 17.77 -13.36
C ILE A 200 0.17 16.79 -13.99
N SER A 201 0.22 16.65 -15.30
CA SER A 201 -0.53 15.61 -16.00
C SER A 201 0.22 14.29 -16.01
N ARG A 202 -0.49 13.20 -16.36
CA ARG A 202 0.12 11.91 -16.66
C ARG A 202 1.23 12.04 -17.70
N GLU A 203 0.97 12.79 -18.74
CA GLU A 203 1.91 13.02 -19.84
C GLU A 203 3.20 13.69 -19.34
N ASP A 204 3.09 14.67 -18.44
CA ASP A 204 4.26 15.33 -17.83
C ASP A 204 5.08 14.32 -17.01
N TRP A 205 4.42 13.46 -16.23
CA TRP A 205 5.06 12.40 -15.48
C TRP A 205 5.80 11.41 -16.39
N MET A 206 5.16 10.95 -17.47
CA MET A 206 5.77 10.04 -18.44
C MET A 206 6.97 10.67 -19.13
N GLN A 207 6.87 11.92 -19.56
CA GLN A 207 7.97 12.66 -20.21
C GLN A 207 9.14 12.89 -19.25
N HIS A 208 8.86 13.16 -17.96
CA HIS A 208 9.89 13.30 -16.94
C HIS A 208 10.71 12.01 -16.80
N HIS A 209 10.05 10.84 -16.76
CA HIS A 209 10.73 9.54 -16.69
C HIS A 209 11.60 9.27 -17.90
N LEU A 210 11.11 9.55 -19.11
CA LEU A 210 11.88 9.39 -20.34
C LEU A 210 13.09 10.31 -20.39
N LYS A 211 12.89 11.59 -20.07
CA LYS A 211 13.95 12.62 -20.11
C LYS A 211 15.08 12.33 -19.13
N ASN A 212 14.73 11.89 -17.92
CA ASN A 212 15.69 11.66 -16.83
C ASN A 212 16.17 10.20 -16.75
N LYS A 213 15.72 9.32 -17.66
CA LYS A 213 16.06 7.89 -17.71
C LYS A 213 15.77 7.17 -16.38
N ILE A 214 14.62 7.47 -15.77
CA ILE A 214 14.20 6.87 -14.53
C ILE A 214 13.55 5.53 -14.85
N THR A 215 14.18 4.44 -14.40
CA THR A 215 13.83 3.05 -14.77
C THR A 215 13.03 2.30 -13.72
N ALA A 216 12.67 2.96 -12.61
CA ALA A 216 11.87 2.39 -11.53
C ALA A 216 11.00 3.48 -10.90
N PHE A 217 9.86 3.08 -10.36
CA PHE A 217 8.94 4.00 -9.70
C PHE A 217 8.21 3.26 -8.58
N TRP A 218 8.41 3.70 -7.35
CA TRP A 218 7.78 3.12 -6.17
C TRP A 218 6.65 4.01 -5.69
N PHE A 219 5.46 3.47 -5.62
CA PHE A 219 4.31 4.19 -5.10
C PHE A 219 3.33 3.21 -4.41
N GLY A 220 3.07 3.47 -3.14
CA GLY A 220 2.13 2.68 -2.35
C GLY A 220 1.75 3.41 -1.06
N TRP A 221 2.72 4.08 -0.42
CA TRP A 221 2.58 4.73 0.88
C TRP A 221 2.87 6.24 0.88
N GLU A 222 3.40 6.80 -0.21
CA GLU A 222 3.73 8.23 -0.33
C GLU A 222 2.63 9.03 -1.03
N GLY A 223 1.37 8.62 -0.93
CA GLY A 223 0.31 9.36 -1.59
C GLY A 223 -1.09 8.96 -1.18
N MET A 224 -1.99 9.92 -1.36
CA MET A 224 -3.43 9.74 -1.22
C MET A 224 -4.05 9.60 -2.60
N ILE A 225 -4.90 8.59 -2.78
CA ILE A 225 -5.52 8.24 -4.06
C ILE A 225 -7.02 8.50 -3.98
N LYS A 226 -7.62 9.05 -5.03
CA LYS A 226 -9.07 9.14 -5.18
C LYS A 226 -9.65 7.72 -5.28
N PHE A 227 -10.51 7.32 -4.35
CA PHE A 227 -10.93 5.93 -4.25
C PHE A 227 -11.82 5.49 -5.41
N GLU A 228 -12.76 6.34 -5.85
CA GLU A 228 -13.58 6.08 -7.03
C GLU A 228 -12.73 5.80 -8.29
N PHE A 229 -11.60 6.52 -8.43
CA PHE A 229 -10.68 6.27 -9.53
C PHE A 229 -10.01 4.90 -9.40
N LEU A 230 -9.49 4.55 -8.21
CA LEU A 230 -8.86 3.25 -7.95
C LEU A 230 -9.83 2.08 -8.22
N GLN A 231 -11.09 2.21 -7.79
CA GLN A 231 -12.15 1.24 -8.06
C GLN A 231 -12.43 1.12 -9.58
N LYS A 232 -12.55 2.24 -10.27
CA LYS A 232 -12.82 2.28 -11.73
C LYS A 232 -11.76 1.54 -12.54
N ILE A 233 -10.49 1.69 -12.19
CA ILE A 233 -9.39 1.01 -12.90
C ILE A 233 -9.16 -0.42 -12.39
N ASN A 234 -9.85 -0.84 -11.34
CA ASN A 234 -9.76 -2.15 -10.70
C ASN A 234 -8.31 -2.61 -10.43
N LEU A 235 -7.46 -1.69 -9.99
CA LEU A 235 -6.05 -1.98 -9.73
C LEU A 235 -5.86 -2.57 -8.33
N ARG A 236 -5.03 -3.61 -8.25
CA ARG A 236 -4.63 -4.30 -7.02
C ARG A 236 -3.12 -4.48 -7.00
N PHE A 237 -2.57 -4.67 -5.81
CA PHE A 237 -1.17 -5.09 -5.64
C PHE A 237 -1.02 -6.55 -6.07
N THR A 238 0.06 -6.89 -6.78
CA THR A 238 0.32 -8.27 -7.20
C THR A 238 0.75 -9.11 -5.99
N ASN A 239 0.02 -10.20 -5.71
CA ASN A 239 0.31 -11.07 -4.57
C ASN A 239 1.60 -11.88 -4.77
N GLY A 240 2.29 -12.17 -3.67
CA GLY A 240 3.40 -13.13 -3.63
C GLY A 240 4.72 -12.64 -4.22
N MET A 241 4.87 -11.32 -4.48
CA MET A 241 6.11 -10.76 -5.02
C MET A 241 6.65 -9.60 -4.16
N LEU A 242 7.94 -9.33 -4.28
CA LEU A 242 8.57 -8.07 -3.89
C LEU A 242 8.38 -7.05 -5.02
N PHE A 243 8.50 -5.75 -4.70
CA PHE A 243 8.30 -4.65 -5.68
C PHE A 243 6.87 -4.54 -6.21
N GLU A 244 5.90 -4.97 -5.44
CA GLU A 244 4.47 -4.79 -5.72
C GLU A 244 4.12 -3.32 -5.92
N ASP A 245 4.86 -2.44 -5.24
CA ASP A 245 4.77 -0.98 -5.30
C ASP A 245 5.24 -0.41 -6.65
N ASN A 246 6.19 -1.07 -7.35
CA ASN A 246 6.61 -0.68 -8.69
C ASN A 246 5.51 -0.91 -9.72
N PHE A 247 4.97 -2.13 -9.78
CA PHE A 247 3.88 -2.42 -10.70
C PHE A 247 2.67 -1.55 -10.42
N PHE A 248 2.23 -1.50 -9.15
CA PHE A 248 1.08 -0.72 -8.73
C PHE A 248 1.24 0.77 -9.07
N GLY A 249 2.38 1.36 -8.73
CA GLY A 249 2.66 2.77 -8.98
C GLY A 249 2.69 3.12 -10.47
N ILE A 250 3.39 2.33 -11.28
CA ILE A 250 3.49 2.58 -12.73
C ILE A 250 2.11 2.41 -13.38
N ALA A 251 1.38 1.33 -13.06
CA ALA A 251 0.06 1.07 -13.62
C ALA A 251 -0.97 2.14 -13.20
N LEU A 252 -0.91 2.61 -11.95
CA LEU A 252 -1.74 3.70 -11.45
C LEU A 252 -1.47 5.00 -12.22
N PHE A 253 -0.19 5.42 -12.27
CA PHE A 253 0.20 6.70 -12.86
C PHE A 253 0.02 6.75 -14.39
N CYS A 254 0.05 5.62 -15.05
CA CYS A 254 -0.30 5.54 -16.49
C CYS A 254 -1.80 5.74 -16.77
N GLN A 255 -2.67 5.58 -15.77
CA GLN A 255 -4.13 5.65 -15.97
C GLN A 255 -4.79 6.91 -15.40
N LEU A 256 -4.15 7.61 -14.46
CA LEU A 256 -4.66 8.84 -13.88
C LEU A 256 -4.63 10.01 -14.89
N ASN A 257 -5.32 11.11 -14.56
CA ASN A 257 -5.29 12.33 -15.36
C ASN A 257 -4.32 13.36 -14.79
N TYR A 258 -4.46 13.67 -13.49
CA TYR A 258 -3.67 14.70 -12.82
C TYR A 258 -3.13 14.23 -11.47
N ILE A 259 -1.92 14.67 -11.16
CA ILE A 259 -1.19 14.40 -9.93
C ILE A 259 -0.87 15.75 -9.27
N TYR A 260 -1.17 15.88 -7.99
CA TYR A 260 -0.67 16.98 -7.18
C TYR A 260 0.67 16.57 -6.57
N ILE A 261 1.74 17.26 -6.92
CA ILE A 261 3.06 17.11 -6.29
C ILE A 261 3.10 17.96 -5.04
N LEU A 262 3.23 17.33 -3.89
CA LEU A 262 3.38 17.97 -2.58
C LEU A 262 4.78 17.69 -2.03
N PRO A 263 5.76 18.61 -2.20
CA PRO A 263 7.14 18.35 -1.77
C PRO A 263 7.31 18.30 -0.24
N LYS A 264 6.25 18.57 0.53
CA LYS A 264 6.26 18.54 1.99
C LYS A 264 6.53 17.13 2.49
N LYS A 265 7.47 17.01 3.43
CA LYS A 265 7.80 15.76 4.10
C LYS A 265 6.84 15.54 5.26
N ILE A 266 5.81 14.77 5.04
CA ILE A 266 4.72 14.49 5.99
C ILE A 266 4.62 13.01 6.37
N HIS A 267 5.55 12.20 5.89
CA HIS A 267 5.73 10.79 6.19
C HIS A 267 7.15 10.57 6.70
N ASN A 268 7.32 9.70 7.69
CA ASN A 268 8.59 9.34 8.30
C ASN A 268 8.88 7.86 7.97
N TYR A 269 9.68 7.67 6.92
CA TYR A 269 10.07 6.36 6.41
C TYR A 269 11.23 5.79 7.21
N ARG A 270 11.01 4.64 7.87
CA ARG A 270 11.99 4.01 8.74
C ARG A 270 12.83 2.96 8.01
N ILE A 271 14.15 3.11 8.11
CA ILE A 271 15.10 2.09 7.70
C ILE A 271 15.62 1.42 8.95
N ARG A 272 15.32 0.13 9.10
CA ARG A 272 15.64 -0.67 10.28
C ARG A 272 16.30 -2.00 9.91
N PRO A 273 17.04 -2.65 10.83
CA PRO A 273 17.53 -4.00 10.64
C PRO A 273 16.37 -4.98 10.38
N ASN A 274 16.65 -5.99 9.55
CA ASN A 274 15.68 -7.03 9.20
C ASN A 274 14.42 -6.56 8.45
N SER A 275 14.44 -5.35 7.88
CA SER A 275 13.44 -4.95 6.90
C SER A 275 13.70 -5.63 5.54
N ILE A 276 12.70 -5.61 4.65
CA ILE A 276 12.86 -6.13 3.29
C ILE A 276 14.09 -5.52 2.61
N LEU A 277 14.32 -4.21 2.76
CA LEU A 277 15.45 -3.50 2.15
C LEU A 277 16.79 -3.90 2.76
N THR A 278 16.90 -4.06 4.08
CA THR A 278 18.16 -4.37 4.74
C THR A 278 18.55 -5.83 4.64
N ASN A 279 17.58 -6.75 4.59
CA ASN A 279 17.82 -8.18 4.37
C ASN A 279 18.29 -8.50 2.95
N GLN A 280 17.96 -7.67 1.97
CA GLN A 280 18.44 -7.83 0.59
C GLN A 280 19.96 -7.67 0.44
N GLN A 281 20.62 -7.02 1.39
CA GLN A 281 22.08 -6.87 1.40
C GLN A 281 22.82 -8.09 1.96
N THR A 282 22.10 -9.05 2.55
CA THR A 282 22.72 -10.30 2.99
C THR A 282 22.98 -11.18 1.78
N LYS A 283 24.19 -11.78 1.70
CA LYS A 283 24.70 -12.67 0.64
C LYS A 283 23.92 -14.01 0.52
N ASN A 284 22.66 -14.04 0.93
CA ASN A 284 21.84 -15.23 0.85
C ASN A 284 21.29 -15.37 -0.59
N LEU A 285 21.77 -16.38 -1.31
CA LEU A 285 21.39 -16.68 -2.70
C LEU A 285 19.87 -16.78 -2.87
N ASN A 286 19.16 -17.38 -1.92
CA ASN A 286 17.69 -17.52 -2.00
C ASN A 286 16.96 -16.16 -1.98
N VAL A 287 17.44 -15.20 -1.19
CA VAL A 287 16.88 -13.84 -1.17
C VAL A 287 17.13 -13.14 -2.51
N LYS A 288 18.33 -13.29 -3.08
CA LYS A 288 18.67 -12.74 -4.39
C LYS A 288 17.78 -13.30 -5.50
N TYR A 289 17.54 -14.62 -5.52
CA TYR A 289 16.64 -15.24 -6.51
C TYR A 289 15.22 -14.71 -6.42
N HIS A 290 14.69 -14.58 -5.22
CA HIS A 290 13.35 -14.03 -5.04
C HIS A 290 13.26 -12.56 -5.49
N TYR A 291 14.30 -11.79 -5.25
CA TYR A 291 14.44 -10.41 -5.71
C TYR A 291 14.44 -10.32 -7.24
N ASP A 292 15.31 -11.09 -7.90
CA ASP A 292 15.43 -11.10 -9.35
C ASP A 292 14.12 -11.61 -10.03
N ALA A 293 13.52 -12.66 -9.49
CA ALA A 293 12.26 -13.20 -9.99
C ALA A 293 11.10 -12.20 -9.86
N SER A 294 11.02 -11.49 -8.74
CA SER A 294 10.00 -10.46 -8.52
C SER A 294 10.15 -9.29 -9.50
N TRP A 295 11.39 -8.88 -9.80
CA TRP A 295 11.62 -7.83 -10.80
C TRP A 295 11.20 -8.26 -12.21
N VAL A 296 11.50 -9.50 -12.61
CA VAL A 296 11.01 -10.07 -13.87
C VAL A 296 9.50 -10.11 -13.90
N GLN A 297 8.86 -10.47 -12.78
CA GLN A 297 7.39 -10.48 -12.72
C GLN A 297 6.80 -9.08 -12.89
N VAL A 298 7.40 -8.03 -12.31
CA VAL A 298 6.99 -6.63 -12.58
C VAL A 298 7.01 -6.33 -14.08
N CYS A 299 8.08 -6.71 -14.77
CA CYS A 299 8.20 -6.49 -16.22
C CYS A 299 7.10 -7.23 -17.01
N ILE A 300 6.80 -8.47 -16.62
CA ILE A 300 5.73 -9.28 -17.25
C ILE A 300 4.37 -8.64 -16.98
N ASP A 301 4.09 -8.22 -15.76
CA ASP A 301 2.82 -7.62 -15.37
C ASP A 301 2.58 -6.30 -16.09
N LEU A 302 3.62 -5.47 -16.25
CA LEU A 302 3.54 -4.22 -17.04
C LEU A 302 3.28 -4.50 -18.52
N ALA A 303 3.92 -5.52 -19.11
CA ALA A 303 3.67 -5.91 -20.49
C ALA A 303 2.22 -6.42 -20.69
N ASN A 304 1.74 -7.26 -19.78
CA ASN A 304 0.37 -7.76 -19.77
C ASN A 304 -0.64 -6.63 -19.56
N PHE A 305 -0.37 -5.71 -18.66
CA PHE A 305 -1.18 -4.51 -18.45
C PHE A 305 -1.32 -3.69 -19.74
N ALA A 306 -0.21 -3.38 -20.43
CA ALA A 306 -0.25 -2.66 -21.70
C ALA A 306 -1.06 -3.38 -22.77
N LYS A 307 -0.95 -4.72 -22.84
CA LYS A 307 -1.72 -5.57 -23.75
C LYS A 307 -3.22 -5.56 -23.41
N GLN A 308 -3.59 -5.70 -22.14
CA GLN A 308 -4.99 -5.68 -21.69
C GLN A 308 -5.66 -4.33 -21.97
N GLN A 309 -4.91 -3.24 -21.82
CA GLN A 309 -5.38 -1.90 -22.17
C GLN A 309 -5.47 -1.67 -23.68
N ASN A 310 -5.03 -2.64 -24.52
CA ASN A 310 -4.89 -2.51 -25.97
C ASN A 310 -4.16 -1.21 -26.36
N ASN A 311 -3.10 -0.86 -25.62
CA ASN A 311 -2.47 0.44 -25.66
C ASN A 311 -0.97 0.33 -26.02
N ALA A 312 -0.67 0.36 -27.31
CA ALA A 312 0.70 0.35 -27.80
C ALA A 312 1.55 1.53 -27.27
N TYR A 313 0.90 2.64 -26.88
CA TYR A 313 1.58 3.80 -26.31
C TYR A 313 2.18 3.47 -24.92
N PHE A 314 1.46 2.78 -24.05
CA PHE A 314 1.99 2.32 -22.76
C PHE A 314 3.14 1.33 -22.94
N TYR A 315 2.99 0.36 -23.82
CA TYR A 315 4.06 -0.59 -24.10
C TYR A 315 5.35 0.12 -24.58
N ASN A 316 5.21 1.03 -25.54
CA ASN A 316 6.33 1.81 -26.03
C ASN A 316 6.96 2.70 -24.95
N PHE A 317 6.14 3.28 -24.07
CA PHE A 317 6.61 4.04 -22.92
C PHE A 317 7.42 3.15 -21.96
N PHE A 318 6.88 2.00 -21.54
CA PHE A 318 7.58 1.08 -20.64
C PHE A 318 8.91 0.61 -21.20
N LYS A 319 8.97 0.31 -22.49
CA LYS A 319 10.21 -0.07 -23.19
C LYS A 319 11.23 1.07 -23.19
N LYS A 320 10.81 2.28 -23.57
CA LYS A 320 11.69 3.46 -23.66
C LYS A 320 12.14 3.95 -22.28
N ALA A 321 11.29 3.92 -21.28
CA ALA A 321 11.62 4.27 -19.90
C ALA A 321 12.48 3.20 -19.20
N GLY A 322 12.60 1.99 -19.77
CA GLY A 322 13.35 0.89 -19.19
C GLY A 322 12.62 0.14 -18.09
N PHE A 323 11.31 0.36 -17.93
CA PHE A 323 10.47 -0.42 -17.00
C PHE A 323 10.30 -1.87 -17.42
N ILE A 324 10.31 -2.12 -18.74
CA ILE A 324 10.37 -3.45 -19.33
C ILE A 324 11.78 -3.64 -19.88
N ASN A 325 12.64 -4.30 -19.13
CA ASN A 325 13.97 -4.70 -19.59
C ASN A 325 13.87 -6.07 -20.25
N HIS A 326 14.60 -6.29 -21.34
CA HIS A 326 14.60 -7.52 -22.14
C HIS A 326 15.24 -8.74 -21.47
N TYR A 327 15.23 -8.83 -20.13
CA TYR A 327 15.91 -9.91 -19.41
C TYR A 327 14.89 -10.90 -18.84
N TYR A 328 14.88 -12.11 -19.39
CA TYR A 328 14.21 -13.25 -18.78
C TYR A 328 15.25 -14.10 -18.05
N TYR A 329 14.89 -14.56 -16.87
CA TYR A 329 15.67 -15.55 -16.14
C TYR A 329 15.00 -16.91 -16.30
N HIS A 330 15.72 -17.87 -16.83
CA HIS A 330 15.30 -19.28 -16.82
C HIS A 330 16.21 -20.03 -15.86
N HIS A 331 15.64 -20.85 -15.00
CA HIS A 331 16.37 -21.71 -14.07
C HIS A 331 16.35 -23.14 -14.61
N ASP A 332 17.53 -23.69 -14.91
CA ASP A 332 17.71 -25.08 -15.34
C ASP A 332 18.18 -26.00 -14.22
N GLY A 333 17.82 -25.72 -12.96
CA GLY A 333 18.18 -26.52 -11.79
C GLY A 333 19.56 -26.24 -11.19
N SER A 334 20.45 -25.53 -11.89
CA SER A 334 21.82 -25.23 -11.40
C SER A 334 22.36 -23.85 -11.79
N ASN A 335 21.85 -23.21 -12.83
CA ASN A 335 22.32 -21.92 -13.32
C ASN A 335 21.19 -20.98 -13.74
N LEU A 336 21.39 -19.68 -13.49
CA LEU A 336 20.56 -18.60 -14.02
C LEU A 336 20.99 -18.35 -15.48
N ILE A 337 20.09 -18.63 -16.43
CA ILE A 337 20.32 -18.32 -17.84
C ILE A 337 19.55 -17.04 -18.20
N TYR A 338 20.26 -16.06 -18.72
CA TYR A 338 19.69 -14.79 -19.17
C TYR A 338 19.23 -14.92 -20.62
N TYR A 339 17.96 -14.69 -20.88
CA TYR A 339 17.46 -14.53 -22.24
C TYR A 339 17.04 -13.09 -22.51
N SER A 340 17.55 -12.51 -23.59
CA SER A 340 17.07 -11.24 -24.09
C SER A 340 16.02 -11.50 -25.18
N LYS A 341 14.77 -11.70 -24.81
CA LYS A 341 13.65 -11.74 -25.75
C LYS A 341 12.55 -10.78 -25.32
N ASP A 342 11.94 -10.13 -26.29
CA ASP A 342 10.76 -9.30 -26.09
C ASP A 342 9.61 -10.20 -25.59
N PRO A 343 8.97 -9.93 -24.44
CA PRO A 343 7.89 -10.76 -23.89
C PRO A 343 6.65 -10.86 -24.77
N LEU A 344 6.58 -10.06 -25.84
CA LEU A 344 5.44 -10.03 -26.75
C LEU A 344 5.75 -10.61 -28.15
N ASN A 345 6.94 -11.19 -28.38
CA ASN A 345 7.29 -11.90 -29.62
C ASN A 345 7.49 -13.39 -29.37
#